data_c31be41f5aead8f87c147733c3928ebb
#
_entry.id   c31be41f5aead8f87c147733c3928ebb
#
_cell.length_a   1.000
_cell.length_b   1.000
_cell.length_c   1.000
_cell.angle_alpha   90.00
_cell.angle_beta   90.00
_cell.angle_gamma   90.00
#
_symmetry.space_group_name_H-M   'P 1'
#
loop_
_entity.id
_entity.type
_entity.pdbx_description
1 polymer ?
#
loop_
_entity_poly.entity_id
_entity_poly.type
_entity_poly.pdbx_seq_one_letter_code
_entity_poly.pdbx_strand_id
1 'polypeptide(L)'
;MIVTFILSLILMVSLFLMIWVAVSLVQNPKLFTTAPKDIQATVVPHKERFPGARILGCFLLLLCAALLLGTFIYAGWDGKQNNYSFWQFFWRFLAMLYLWKAFDIICLDWFLLTKSHFFQHYYPETKGCAGYHQFGFNRKEQLTRIILFPFVSMLLAWICTLFL
;
A
#
# COMPACT_ATOMS: atom_id res chain seq x y z
N MET A 1 0.43 8.19 -21.15
CA MET A 1 0.77 6.79 -20.78
C MET A 1 2.03 6.74 -19.88
N ILE A 2 3.16 7.33 -20.28
CA ILE A 2 4.41 7.31 -19.49
C ILE A 2 4.21 7.89 -18.09
N VAL A 3 3.57 9.06 -17.97
CA VAL A 3 3.30 9.71 -16.67
C VAL A 3 2.48 8.78 -15.75
N THR A 4 1.43 8.13 -16.27
CA THR A 4 0.62 7.18 -15.49
C THR A 4 1.45 6.02 -14.94
N PHE A 5 2.37 5.49 -15.75
CA PHE A 5 3.28 4.42 -15.33
C PHE A 5 4.24 4.90 -14.22
N ILE A 6 4.85 6.07 -14.39
CA ILE A 6 5.74 6.68 -13.37
C ILE A 6 4.99 6.89 -12.05
N LEU A 7 3.76 7.43 -12.12
CA LEU A 7 2.93 7.63 -10.93
C LEU A 7 2.58 6.31 -10.24
N SER A 8 2.31 5.25 -11.02
CA SER A 8 2.09 3.91 -10.47
C SER A 8 3.33 3.37 -9.76
N LEU A 9 4.53 3.60 -10.30
CA LEU A 9 5.78 3.22 -9.63
C LEU A 9 5.98 3.99 -8.31
N ILE A 10 5.65 5.27 -8.27
CA ILE A 10 5.70 6.07 -7.03
C ILE A 10 4.74 5.48 -5.97
N LEU A 11 3.52 5.09 -6.36
CA LEU A 11 2.59 4.42 -5.46
C LEU A 11 3.14 3.09 -4.91
N MET A 12 3.75 2.27 -5.78
CA MET A 12 4.35 0.98 -5.39
C MET A 12 5.50 1.17 -4.40
N VAL A 13 6.42 2.10 -4.69
CA VAL A 13 7.57 2.40 -3.83
C VAL A 13 7.09 2.97 -2.49
N SER A 14 6.12 3.89 -2.50
CA SER A 14 5.56 4.46 -1.27
C SER A 14 4.93 3.38 -0.39
N LEU A 15 4.17 2.44 -0.98
CA LEU A 15 3.58 1.33 -0.25
C LEU A 15 4.64 0.41 0.36
N PHE A 16 5.66 0.05 -0.42
CA PHE A 16 6.77 -0.77 0.06
C PHE A 16 7.49 -0.11 1.24
N LEU A 17 7.81 1.19 1.11
CA LEU A 17 8.45 1.96 2.17
C LEU A 17 7.57 2.06 3.42
N MET A 18 6.25 2.23 3.27
CA MET A 18 5.32 2.24 4.40
C MET A 18 5.41 0.94 5.20
N ILE A 19 5.38 -0.21 4.54
CA ILE A 19 5.47 -1.50 5.22
C ILE A 19 6.85 -1.67 5.85
N TRP A 20 7.91 -1.33 5.12
CA TRP A 20 9.27 -1.44 5.64
C TRP A 20 9.47 -0.57 6.89
N VAL A 21 9.04 0.68 6.87
CA VAL A 21 9.12 1.60 8.01
C VAL A 21 8.25 1.14 9.18
N ALA A 22 7.01 0.69 8.90
CA ALA A 22 6.11 0.19 9.92
C ALA A 22 6.70 -1.00 10.68
N VAL A 23 7.28 -1.94 9.95
CA VAL A 23 7.87 -3.18 10.50
C VAL A 23 9.22 -2.94 11.17
N SER A 24 10.07 -2.08 10.57
CA SER A 24 11.46 -1.91 11.04
C SER A 24 11.64 -0.87 12.14
N LEU A 25 10.87 0.22 12.11
CA LEU A 25 11.05 1.37 13.00
C LEU A 25 9.91 1.54 14.01
N VAL A 26 8.65 1.50 13.53
CA VAL A 26 7.49 1.76 14.41
C VAL A 26 7.23 0.57 15.33
N GLN A 27 7.30 -0.64 14.80
CA GLN A 27 7.16 -1.91 15.50
C GLN A 27 5.93 -1.97 16.42
N ASN A 28 4.80 -1.46 15.93
CA ASN A 28 3.54 -1.47 16.68
C ASN A 28 2.65 -2.64 16.22
N PRO A 29 2.25 -3.56 17.12
CA PRO A 29 1.34 -4.67 16.81
C PRO A 29 0.04 -4.23 16.12
N LYS A 30 -0.47 -3.03 16.43
CA LYS A 30 -1.67 -2.48 15.83
C LYS A 30 -1.58 -2.21 14.33
N LEU A 31 -0.36 -2.19 13.76
CA LEU A 31 -0.15 -2.01 12.32
C LEU A 31 -0.28 -3.33 11.53
N PHE A 32 -0.39 -4.47 12.20
CA PHE A 32 -0.55 -5.79 11.59
C PHE A 32 -2.00 -6.16 11.26
N THR A 33 -2.90 -5.19 11.14
CA THR A 33 -4.34 -5.42 10.91
C THR A 33 -4.65 -6.26 9.66
N THR A 34 -3.77 -6.25 8.67
CA THR A 34 -3.93 -7.00 7.40
C THR A 34 -3.10 -8.28 7.34
N ALA A 35 -2.38 -8.64 8.39
CA ALA A 35 -1.65 -9.91 8.47
C ALA A 35 -2.59 -11.09 8.81
N PRO A 36 -2.19 -12.35 8.59
CA PRO A 36 -2.90 -13.52 9.09
C PRO A 36 -3.15 -13.45 10.60
N LYS A 37 -4.30 -13.96 11.06
CA LYS A 37 -4.75 -13.82 12.46
C LYS A 37 -3.81 -14.47 13.46
N ASP A 38 -3.16 -15.56 13.12
CA ASP A 38 -2.18 -16.25 13.95
C ASP A 38 -0.93 -15.39 14.17
N ILE A 39 -0.46 -14.70 13.12
CA ILE A 39 0.64 -13.74 13.21
C ILE A 39 0.22 -12.55 14.08
N GLN A 40 -0.97 -11.98 13.86
CA GLN A 40 -1.48 -10.87 14.68
C GLN A 40 -1.55 -11.22 16.17
N ALA A 41 -1.94 -12.45 16.51
CA ALA A 41 -2.05 -12.92 17.88
C ALA A 41 -0.70 -13.14 18.56
N THR A 42 0.36 -13.38 17.77
CA THR A 42 1.69 -13.74 18.27
C THR A 42 2.60 -12.52 18.41
N VAL A 43 2.36 -11.46 17.60
CA VAL A 43 3.18 -10.23 17.63
C VAL A 43 3.06 -9.53 18.98
N VAL A 44 4.21 -9.24 19.61
CA VAL A 44 4.30 -8.49 20.85
C VAL A 44 4.93 -7.11 20.63
N PRO A 45 4.64 -6.11 21.49
CA PRO A 45 5.29 -4.80 21.40
C PRO A 45 6.78 -4.90 21.66
N HIS A 46 7.60 -4.40 20.73
CA HIS A 46 9.05 -4.36 20.89
C HIS A 46 9.52 -3.03 21.49
N LYS A 47 10.67 -3.06 22.16
CA LYS A 47 11.38 -1.83 22.55
C LYS A 47 11.88 -1.10 21.30
N GLU A 48 11.98 0.22 21.38
CA GLU A 48 12.54 1.01 20.28
C GLU A 48 13.96 0.54 19.95
N ARG A 49 14.26 0.45 18.66
CA ARG A 49 15.60 0.06 18.17
C ARG A 49 16.70 1.02 18.60
N PHE A 50 16.36 2.31 18.61
CA PHE A 50 17.19 3.41 19.10
C PHE A 50 16.27 4.52 19.60
N PRO A 51 16.73 5.42 20.47
CA PRO A 51 15.92 6.53 20.97
C PRO A 51 15.35 7.35 19.85
N GLY A 52 14.01 7.49 19.79
CA GLY A 52 13.31 8.25 18.75
C GLY A 52 12.99 7.46 17.47
N ALA A 53 13.30 6.17 17.37
CA ALA A 53 12.99 5.35 16.19
C ALA A 53 11.49 5.37 15.83
N ARG A 54 10.60 5.34 16.82
CA ARG A 54 9.15 5.42 16.59
C ARG A 54 8.72 6.77 16.05
N ILE A 55 9.28 7.86 16.58
CA ILE A 55 8.97 9.23 16.11
C ILE A 55 9.38 9.38 14.65
N LEU A 56 10.63 8.97 14.33
CA LEU A 56 11.12 8.96 12.95
C LEU A 56 10.24 8.07 12.05
N GLY A 57 9.90 6.88 12.52
CA GLY A 57 9.03 5.96 11.79
C GLY A 57 7.64 6.54 11.51
N CYS A 58 7.00 7.16 12.50
CA CYS A 58 5.72 7.83 12.31
C CYS A 58 5.82 9.00 11.32
N PHE A 59 6.87 9.80 11.38
CA PHE A 59 7.12 10.88 10.43
C PHE A 59 7.27 10.34 9.00
N LEU A 60 8.06 9.29 8.80
CA LEU A 60 8.23 8.66 7.50
C LEU A 60 6.93 8.02 6.98
N LEU A 61 6.11 7.42 7.84
CA LEU A 61 4.78 6.92 7.47
C LEU A 61 3.87 8.05 6.98
N LEU A 62 3.86 9.19 7.67
CA LEU A 62 3.10 10.37 7.24
C LEU A 62 3.60 10.90 5.90
N LEU A 63 4.92 10.94 5.69
CA LEU A 63 5.51 11.34 4.42
C LEU A 63 5.10 10.40 3.28
N CYS A 64 5.15 9.09 3.50
CA CYS A 64 4.69 8.11 2.51
C CYS A 64 3.17 8.25 2.22
N ALA A 65 2.36 8.48 3.24
CA ALA A 65 0.93 8.73 3.07
C ALA A 65 0.68 10.02 2.26
N ALA A 66 1.43 11.09 2.52
CA ALA A 66 1.39 12.33 1.75
C ALA A 66 1.81 12.12 0.28
N LEU A 67 2.83 11.29 0.03
CA LEU A 67 3.24 10.90 -1.32
C LEU A 67 2.14 10.12 -2.06
N LEU A 68 1.47 9.18 -1.38
CA LEU A 68 0.34 8.45 -1.96
C LEU A 68 -0.78 9.41 -2.39
N LEU A 69 -1.22 10.29 -1.49
CA LEU A 69 -2.27 11.27 -1.79
C LEU A 69 -1.82 12.26 -2.86
N GLY A 70 -0.61 12.81 -2.74
CA GLY A 70 -0.02 13.74 -3.69
C GLY A 70 0.08 13.15 -5.10
N THR A 71 0.35 11.84 -5.22
CA THR A 71 0.40 11.16 -6.51
C THR A 71 -0.96 11.16 -7.21
N PHE A 72 -2.07 10.94 -6.48
CA PHE A 72 -3.42 11.02 -7.05
C PHE A 72 -3.79 12.47 -7.41
N ILE A 73 -3.46 13.43 -6.55
CA ILE A 73 -3.68 14.86 -6.82
C ILE A 73 -2.92 15.29 -8.08
N TYR A 74 -1.64 14.92 -8.17
CA TYR A 74 -0.83 15.23 -9.34
C TYR A 74 -1.37 14.55 -10.62
N ALA A 75 -1.86 13.31 -10.53
CA ALA A 75 -2.49 12.63 -11.66
C ALA A 75 -3.71 13.39 -12.19
N GLY A 76 -4.52 13.96 -11.30
CA GLY A 76 -5.65 14.81 -11.65
C GLY A 76 -5.20 16.12 -12.31
N TRP A 77 -4.24 16.80 -11.68
CA TRP A 77 -3.70 18.07 -12.19
C TRP A 77 -3.04 17.91 -13.56
N ASP A 78 -2.17 16.92 -13.76
CA ASP A 78 -1.52 16.63 -15.04
C ASP A 78 -2.55 16.28 -16.13
N GLY A 79 -3.58 15.52 -15.78
CA GLY A 79 -4.67 15.22 -16.72
C GLY A 79 -5.43 16.47 -17.15
N LYS A 80 -5.68 17.41 -16.22
CA LYS A 80 -6.29 18.71 -16.53
C LYS A 80 -5.44 19.53 -17.48
N GLN A 81 -4.14 19.63 -17.22
CA GLN A 81 -3.19 20.36 -18.10
C GLN A 81 -3.17 19.79 -19.53
N ASN A 82 -3.41 18.49 -19.66
CA ASN A 82 -3.47 17.78 -20.95
C ASN A 82 -4.91 17.67 -21.52
N ASN A 83 -5.89 18.40 -20.97
CA ASN A 83 -7.30 18.41 -21.38
C ASN A 83 -7.92 17.01 -21.46
N TYR A 84 -7.68 16.19 -20.44
CA TYR A 84 -8.23 14.83 -20.40
C TYR A 84 -9.75 14.86 -20.32
N SER A 85 -10.40 14.01 -21.13
CA SER A 85 -11.81 13.69 -21.00
C SER A 85 -12.07 12.83 -19.76
N PHE A 86 -13.33 12.72 -19.34
CA PHE A 86 -13.76 11.84 -18.24
C PHE A 86 -13.22 10.41 -18.39
N TRP A 87 -13.31 9.82 -19.59
CA TRP A 87 -12.83 8.45 -19.83
C TRP A 87 -11.32 8.31 -19.75
N GLN A 88 -10.57 9.33 -20.11
CA GLN A 88 -9.11 9.33 -19.98
C GLN A 88 -8.68 9.40 -18.50
N PHE A 89 -9.37 10.20 -17.67
CA PHE A 89 -9.19 10.19 -16.22
C PHE A 89 -9.56 8.83 -15.63
N PHE A 90 -10.72 8.27 -16.00
CA PHE A 90 -11.17 6.98 -15.52
C PHE A 90 -10.14 5.88 -15.78
N TRP A 91 -9.67 5.72 -17.00
CA TRP A 91 -8.68 4.70 -17.35
C TRP A 91 -7.32 4.95 -16.68
N ARG A 92 -6.92 6.22 -16.50
CA ARG A 92 -5.70 6.57 -15.76
C ARG A 92 -5.78 6.09 -14.32
N PHE A 93 -6.80 6.48 -13.56
CA PHE A 93 -6.95 6.09 -12.16
C PHE A 93 -7.14 4.59 -12.00
N LEU A 94 -7.90 3.96 -12.89
CA LEU A 94 -8.10 2.52 -12.89
C LEU A 94 -6.77 1.76 -13.09
N ALA A 95 -5.96 2.19 -14.05
CA ALA A 95 -4.64 1.59 -14.30
C ALA A 95 -3.72 1.77 -13.08
N MET A 96 -3.66 2.96 -12.49
CA MET A 96 -2.87 3.22 -11.29
C MET A 96 -3.28 2.31 -10.12
N LEU A 97 -4.57 2.19 -9.84
CA LEU A 97 -5.10 1.35 -8.76
C LEU A 97 -4.84 -0.14 -8.99
N TYR A 98 -5.03 -0.63 -10.22
CA TYR A 98 -4.78 -2.04 -10.52
C TYR A 98 -3.29 -2.40 -10.52
N LEU A 99 -2.42 -1.54 -11.04
CA LEU A 99 -0.98 -1.76 -10.99
C LEU A 99 -0.46 -1.73 -9.54
N TRP A 100 -0.91 -0.77 -8.76
CA TRP A 100 -0.61 -0.68 -7.33
C TRP A 100 -1.08 -1.94 -6.59
N LYS A 101 -2.30 -2.43 -6.89
CA LYS A 101 -2.84 -3.63 -6.26
C LYS A 101 -2.16 -4.91 -6.70
N ALA A 102 -1.81 -5.03 -7.97
CA ALA A 102 -1.01 -6.15 -8.45
C ALA A 102 0.34 -6.24 -7.73
N PHE A 103 0.99 -5.09 -7.52
CA PHE A 103 2.21 -5.01 -6.73
C PHE A 103 2.00 -5.45 -5.28
N ASP A 104 0.93 -5.00 -4.62
CA ASP A 104 0.56 -5.40 -3.27
C ASP A 104 0.44 -6.93 -3.16
N ILE A 105 -0.33 -7.55 -4.05
CA ILE A 105 -0.55 -9.00 -4.03
C ILE A 105 0.75 -9.77 -4.33
N ILE A 106 1.49 -9.37 -5.37
CA ILE A 106 2.66 -10.11 -5.83
C ILE A 106 3.87 -9.85 -4.94
N CYS A 107 4.17 -8.59 -4.65
CA CYS A 107 5.38 -8.23 -3.92
C CYS A 107 5.19 -8.36 -2.40
N LEU A 108 4.06 -7.90 -1.86
CA LEU A 108 3.88 -7.86 -0.42
C LEU A 108 3.26 -9.15 0.12
N ASP A 109 2.12 -9.59 -0.41
CA ASP A 109 1.42 -10.77 0.11
C ASP A 109 2.14 -12.07 -0.29
N TRP A 110 2.54 -12.21 -1.56
CA TRP A 110 3.16 -13.44 -2.00
C TRP A 110 4.66 -13.47 -1.69
N PHE A 111 5.46 -12.49 -2.16
CA PHE A 111 6.91 -12.54 -1.98
C PHE A 111 7.33 -12.17 -0.57
N LEU A 112 6.93 -10.99 -0.05
CA LEU A 112 7.44 -10.48 1.22
C LEU A 112 6.90 -11.29 2.41
N LEU A 113 5.61 -11.64 2.39
CA LEU A 113 4.99 -12.39 3.49
C LEU A 113 5.29 -13.89 3.40
N THR A 114 5.11 -14.54 2.23
CA THR A 114 5.15 -16.01 2.17
C THR A 114 6.50 -16.60 1.75
N LYS A 115 7.34 -15.87 1.02
CA LYS A 115 8.62 -16.39 0.51
C LYS A 115 9.83 -15.82 1.22
N SER A 116 9.80 -14.56 1.62
CA SER A 116 10.88 -13.95 2.37
C SER A 116 10.71 -14.18 3.87
N HIS A 117 11.80 -14.09 4.60
CA HIS A 117 11.78 -14.12 6.07
C HIS A 117 11.75 -12.69 6.65
N PHE A 118 11.27 -11.72 5.87
CA PHE A 118 11.31 -10.30 6.22
C PHE A 118 10.63 -10.01 7.56
N PHE A 119 9.38 -10.43 7.71
CA PHE A 119 8.64 -10.20 8.96
C PHE A 119 9.25 -10.96 10.14
N GLN A 120 9.68 -12.21 9.92
CA GLN A 120 10.31 -13.05 10.94
C GLN A 120 11.69 -12.52 11.40
N HIS A 121 12.34 -11.70 10.58
CA HIS A 121 13.58 -11.02 10.97
C HIS A 121 13.33 -9.93 12.02
N TYR A 122 12.25 -9.17 11.86
CA TYR A 122 11.89 -8.10 12.79
C TYR A 122 11.04 -8.56 13.98
N TYR A 123 10.31 -9.67 13.80
CA TYR A 123 9.41 -10.28 14.79
C TYR A 123 9.72 -11.78 14.92
N PRO A 124 10.83 -12.12 15.58
CA PRO A 124 11.28 -13.51 15.70
C PRO A 124 10.29 -14.42 16.43
N GLU A 125 9.42 -13.88 17.28
CA GLU A 125 8.35 -14.60 17.97
C GLU A 125 7.31 -15.18 17.02
N THR A 126 7.17 -14.62 15.82
CA THR A 126 6.24 -15.10 14.81
C THR A 126 6.77 -16.28 13.98
N LYS A 127 8.01 -16.72 14.23
CA LYS A 127 8.59 -17.87 13.55
C LYS A 127 7.74 -19.11 13.83
N GLY A 128 7.37 -19.81 12.76
CA GLY A 128 6.52 -21.00 12.85
C GLY A 128 5.01 -20.75 12.74
N CYS A 129 4.55 -19.49 12.65
CA CYS A 129 3.15 -19.22 12.36
C CYS A 129 2.75 -19.79 10.99
N ALA A 130 1.63 -20.51 10.93
CA ALA A 130 1.11 -21.12 9.71
C ALA A 130 0.72 -20.07 8.65
N GLY A 131 0.38 -18.85 9.09
CA GLY A 131 -0.02 -17.74 8.23
C GLY A 131 1.03 -17.37 7.18
N TYR A 132 2.31 -17.58 7.45
CA TYR A 132 3.39 -17.36 6.46
C TYR A 132 3.35 -18.32 5.27
N HIS A 133 2.63 -19.42 5.38
CA HIS A 133 2.48 -20.40 4.29
C HIS A 133 1.10 -20.33 3.62
N GLN A 134 0.22 -19.42 4.07
CA GLN A 134 -1.15 -19.29 3.58
C GLN A 134 -1.29 -18.11 2.61
N PHE A 135 -0.81 -18.29 1.37
CA PHE A 135 -1.11 -17.31 0.32
C PHE A 135 -2.61 -17.22 0.07
N GLY A 136 -3.14 -15.98 0.00
CA GLY A 136 -4.57 -15.75 -0.24
C GLY A 136 -5.45 -15.80 1.02
N PHE A 137 -4.87 -15.72 2.22
CA PHE A 137 -5.61 -15.62 3.48
C PHE A 137 -6.64 -14.46 3.49
N ASN A 138 -6.37 -13.37 2.76
CA ASN A 138 -7.22 -12.18 2.64
C ASN A 138 -7.94 -12.09 1.27
N ARG A 139 -8.12 -13.24 0.58
CA ARG A 139 -8.68 -13.30 -0.79
C ARG A 139 -10.01 -12.56 -0.94
N LYS A 140 -10.90 -12.65 0.04
CA LYS A 140 -12.21 -11.97 0.00
C LYS A 140 -12.04 -10.45 -0.01
N GLU A 141 -11.17 -9.91 0.86
CA GLU A 141 -10.88 -8.48 0.94
C GLU A 141 -10.19 -7.98 -0.34
N GLN A 142 -9.26 -8.77 -0.87
CA GLN A 142 -8.58 -8.46 -2.13
C GLN A 142 -9.58 -8.36 -3.28
N LEU A 143 -10.48 -9.34 -3.40
CA LEU A 143 -11.50 -9.35 -4.45
C LEU A 143 -12.47 -8.16 -4.31
N THR A 144 -12.92 -7.86 -3.09
CA THR A 144 -13.79 -6.71 -2.81
C THR A 144 -13.13 -5.40 -3.27
N ARG A 145 -11.83 -5.20 -2.98
CA ARG A 145 -11.09 -4.01 -3.40
C ARG A 145 -10.97 -3.93 -4.92
N ILE A 146 -10.68 -5.04 -5.60
CA ILE A 146 -10.60 -5.10 -7.07
C ILE A 146 -11.93 -4.71 -7.71
N ILE A 147 -13.07 -5.18 -7.16
CA ILE A 147 -14.41 -4.82 -7.64
C ILE A 147 -14.74 -3.35 -7.35
N LEU A 148 -14.24 -2.79 -6.25
CA LEU A 148 -14.50 -1.40 -5.87
C LEU A 148 -13.72 -0.38 -6.72
N PHE A 149 -12.57 -0.75 -7.27
CA PHE A 149 -11.69 0.18 -7.98
C PHE A 149 -12.30 0.87 -9.19
N PRO A 150 -13.12 0.24 -10.05
CA PRO A 150 -13.85 0.95 -11.10
C PRO A 150 -14.74 2.08 -10.56
N PHE A 151 -15.43 1.86 -9.44
CA PHE A 151 -16.30 2.87 -8.83
C PHE A 151 -15.47 4.02 -8.24
N VAL A 152 -14.36 3.72 -7.57
CA VAL A 152 -13.42 4.74 -7.08
C VAL A 152 -12.83 5.54 -8.24
N SER A 153 -12.42 4.87 -9.32
CA SER A 153 -11.87 5.53 -10.51
C SER A 153 -12.90 6.43 -11.20
N MET A 154 -14.16 6.00 -11.23
CA MET A 154 -15.27 6.78 -11.77
C MET A 154 -15.52 8.04 -10.94
N LEU A 155 -15.51 7.91 -9.61
CA LEU A 155 -15.66 9.04 -8.69
C LEU A 155 -14.50 10.03 -8.84
N LEU A 156 -13.26 9.57 -8.88
CA LEU A 156 -12.08 10.42 -9.06
C LEU A 156 -12.10 11.13 -10.41
N ALA A 157 -12.47 10.43 -11.49
CA ALA A 157 -12.62 11.02 -12.82
C ALA A 157 -13.70 12.12 -12.83
N TRP A 158 -14.84 11.87 -12.16
CA TRP A 158 -15.92 12.84 -12.04
C TRP A 158 -15.48 14.08 -11.26
N ILE A 159 -14.79 13.91 -10.13
CA ILE A 159 -14.21 15.02 -9.36
C ILE A 159 -13.26 15.86 -10.23
N CYS A 160 -12.35 15.20 -10.95
CA CYS A 160 -11.40 15.91 -11.82
C CYS A 160 -12.09 16.70 -12.96
N THR A 161 -13.20 16.20 -13.49
CA THR A 161 -13.93 16.91 -14.55
C THR A 161 -14.80 18.08 -14.05
N LEU A 162 -15.18 18.06 -12.75
CA LEU A 162 -16.00 19.13 -12.16
C LEU A 162 -15.17 20.25 -11.54
N PHE A 163 -14.07 19.90 -10.84
CA PHE A 163 -13.33 20.82 -9.97
C PHE A 163 -11.96 21.23 -10.50
N LEU A 164 -11.45 20.53 -11.46
CA LEU A 164 -10.21 20.87 -12.16
C LEU A 164 -10.46 21.29 -13.61
#